data_34df0236eb4637d26a76474da0ce8343
#
_entry.id   34df0236eb4637d26a76474da0ce8343
#
_cell.length_a   1.000
_cell.length_b   1.000
_cell.length_c   1.000
_cell.angle_alpha   90.00
_cell.angle_beta   90.00
_cell.angle_gamma   90.00
#
_symmetry.space_group_name_H-M   'P 1'
#
loop_
_entity.id
_entity.type
_entity.pdbx_description
1 polymer ?
#
loop_
_entity_poly.entity_id
_entity_poly.type
_entity_poly.pdbx_seq_one_letter_code
_entity_poly.pdbx_strand_id
1 'polypeptide(L)'
;GVLPAVAGDVSCRSSESAGKPVNAIVWQNLALFPWLTVAGNLALPLKLKKEYGIAERVREMLAELELEGLERRFPAALSGGQRQRLALGRALIAKPDVLFMDEPFSALDAVLREHLQHFLKQLRERHPCTMVFVTHDIGEAVYLGQHIMLLGARPSRVAAFGANPNFTDNANVDVRGTDAFYAVQRRLHNAVAAVRAGQELHLTDGA
;
A
#
# COMPACT_ATOMS: atom_id res chain seq x y z
N GLY A 1 -5.38 -16.89 -2.51
CA GLY A 1 -3.95 -16.79 -2.59
C GLY A 1 -3.36 -17.58 -3.75
N VAL A 2 -2.16 -17.21 -4.16
CA VAL A 2 -1.43 -17.93 -5.22
C VAL A 2 -0.91 -19.28 -4.72
N LEU A 3 -0.56 -19.33 -3.44
CA LEU A 3 -0.12 -20.55 -2.78
C LEU A 3 -1.11 -20.93 -1.67
N PRO A 4 -1.39 -22.24 -1.49
CA PRO A 4 -2.20 -22.69 -0.36
C PRO A 4 -1.44 -22.51 0.96
N ALA A 5 -2.16 -22.25 2.04
CA ALA A 5 -1.58 -22.30 3.37
C ALA A 5 -1.19 -23.75 3.71
N VAL A 6 0.01 -23.92 4.28
CA VAL A 6 0.47 -25.26 4.75
C VAL A 6 -0.30 -25.68 5.99
N ALA A 7 -0.64 -24.73 6.85
CA ALA A 7 -1.46 -24.93 8.06
C ALA A 7 -2.18 -23.62 8.41
N GLY A 8 -3.29 -23.73 9.12
CA GLY A 8 -4.12 -22.60 9.51
C GLY A 8 -5.02 -22.10 8.39
N ASP A 9 -5.83 -21.09 8.70
CA ASP A 9 -6.82 -20.51 7.80
C ASP A 9 -6.57 -19.02 7.60
N VAL A 10 -6.78 -18.55 6.36
CA VAL A 10 -6.78 -17.13 6.01
C VAL A 10 -8.20 -16.74 5.63
N SER A 11 -8.80 -15.85 6.39
CA SER A 11 -10.13 -15.31 6.09
C SER A 11 -10.07 -13.81 5.86
N CYS A 12 -10.68 -13.37 4.76
CA CYS A 12 -10.98 -11.97 4.52
C CYS A 12 -12.50 -11.79 4.56
N ARG A 13 -12.97 -10.69 5.14
CA ARG A 13 -14.40 -10.35 5.14
C ARG A 13 -14.62 -9.25 4.12
N SER A 14 -15.76 -9.35 3.40
CA SER A 14 -16.19 -8.25 2.55
C SER A 14 -16.80 -7.14 3.40
N SER A 15 -16.57 -5.90 3.02
CA SER A 15 -17.27 -4.73 3.56
C SER A 15 -18.76 -4.74 3.18
N GLU A 16 -19.10 -5.42 2.07
CA GLU A 16 -20.48 -5.64 1.64
C GLU A 16 -21.01 -6.95 2.24
N SER A 17 -22.13 -6.88 2.95
CA SER A 17 -22.69 -7.96 3.80
C SER A 17 -22.97 -9.29 3.11
N ALA A 18 -22.92 -9.40 1.78
CA ALA A 18 -23.22 -10.60 1.00
C ALA A 18 -22.21 -10.91 -0.12
N GLY A 19 -21.13 -10.15 -0.25
CA GLY A 19 -20.16 -10.27 -1.33
C GLY A 19 -18.95 -11.16 -1.00
N LYS A 20 -18.28 -11.67 -2.05
CA LYS A 20 -16.94 -12.21 -1.88
C LYS A 20 -15.96 -11.06 -1.68
N PRO A 21 -14.98 -11.16 -0.77
CA PRO A 21 -14.02 -10.11 -0.56
C PRO A 21 -13.23 -9.81 -1.84
N VAL A 22 -13.08 -8.53 -2.12
CA VAL A 22 -12.31 -8.05 -3.27
C VAL A 22 -10.90 -7.72 -2.81
N ASN A 23 -9.94 -8.46 -3.34
CA ASN A 23 -8.53 -8.22 -3.07
C ASN A 23 -7.87 -7.54 -4.27
N ALA A 24 -7.07 -6.53 -4.03
CA ALA A 24 -6.24 -5.89 -5.04
C ALA A 24 -4.77 -5.95 -4.64
N ILE A 25 -3.89 -5.88 -5.63
CA ILE A 25 -2.45 -5.89 -5.39
C ILE A 25 -1.74 -4.86 -6.27
N VAL A 26 -0.83 -4.12 -5.67
CA VAL A 26 0.16 -3.30 -6.36
C VAL A 26 1.51 -3.97 -6.21
N TRP A 27 2.02 -4.47 -7.32
CA TRP A 27 3.31 -5.15 -7.38
C TRP A 27 4.47 -4.15 -7.43
N GLN A 28 5.66 -4.57 -7.03
CA GLN A 28 6.89 -3.76 -7.10
C GLN A 28 7.14 -3.21 -8.52
N ASN A 29 6.86 -3.99 -9.56
CA ASN A 29 6.98 -3.57 -10.96
C ASN A 29 5.73 -2.88 -11.51
N LEU A 30 4.76 -2.52 -10.62
CA LEU A 30 3.47 -1.88 -10.92
C LEU A 30 2.51 -2.72 -11.78
N ALA A 31 2.99 -3.70 -12.52
CA ALA A 31 2.25 -4.57 -13.42
C ALA A 31 1.19 -3.82 -14.29
N LEU A 32 1.52 -2.61 -14.75
CA LEU A 32 0.67 -1.86 -15.69
C LEU A 32 0.62 -2.57 -17.03
N PHE A 33 -0.53 -2.55 -17.68
CA PHE A 33 -0.70 -3.12 -19.02
C PHE A 33 -0.16 -2.13 -20.06
N PRO A 34 1.01 -2.40 -20.67
CA PRO A 34 1.67 -1.42 -21.55
C PRO A 34 0.92 -1.16 -22.86
N TRP A 35 0.03 -2.07 -23.26
CA TRP A 35 -0.82 -1.94 -24.45
C TRP A 35 -2.15 -1.23 -24.18
N LEU A 36 -2.47 -0.90 -22.94
CA LEU A 36 -3.61 -0.10 -22.56
C LEU A 36 -3.19 1.33 -22.23
N THR A 37 -4.04 2.27 -22.59
CA THR A 37 -3.89 3.66 -22.19
C THR A 37 -4.06 3.82 -20.67
N VAL A 38 -3.81 5.00 -20.12
CA VAL A 38 -4.11 5.35 -18.73
C VAL A 38 -5.55 5.04 -18.37
N ALA A 39 -6.50 5.58 -19.17
CA ALA A 39 -7.92 5.30 -18.96
C ALA A 39 -8.26 3.81 -19.15
N GLY A 40 -7.60 3.12 -20.08
CA GLY A 40 -7.74 1.69 -20.29
C GLY A 40 -7.30 0.84 -19.11
N ASN A 41 -6.17 1.20 -18.48
CA ASN A 41 -5.68 0.57 -17.26
C ASN A 41 -6.67 0.72 -16.09
N LEU A 42 -7.21 1.93 -15.90
CA LEU A 42 -8.22 2.19 -14.86
C LEU A 42 -9.56 1.48 -15.14
N ALA A 43 -10.00 1.44 -16.40
CA ALA A 43 -11.27 0.82 -16.77
C ALA A 43 -11.25 -0.70 -16.64
N LEU A 44 -10.09 -1.34 -16.75
CA LEU A 44 -9.99 -2.81 -16.85
C LEU A 44 -10.63 -3.56 -15.68
N PRO A 45 -10.35 -3.23 -14.40
CA PRO A 45 -10.96 -3.93 -13.27
C PRO A 45 -12.49 -3.85 -13.29
N LEU A 46 -13.05 -2.70 -13.66
CA LEU A 46 -14.49 -2.47 -13.73
C LEU A 46 -15.13 -3.27 -14.87
N LYS A 47 -14.46 -3.34 -16.03
CA LYS A 47 -14.91 -4.16 -17.18
C LYS A 47 -14.96 -5.64 -16.84
N LEU A 48 -13.92 -6.14 -16.12
CA LEU A 48 -13.86 -7.55 -15.70
C LEU A 48 -14.98 -7.90 -14.72
N LYS A 49 -15.38 -6.96 -13.86
CA LYS A 49 -16.52 -7.08 -12.95
C LYS A 49 -17.87 -6.81 -13.64
N LYS A 50 -17.88 -6.43 -14.91
CA LYS A 50 -19.08 -6.04 -15.67
C LYS A 50 -19.88 -4.91 -15.01
N GLU A 51 -19.18 -3.95 -14.40
CA GLU A 51 -19.80 -2.81 -13.74
C GLU A 51 -20.31 -1.77 -14.74
N TYR A 52 -21.26 -0.94 -14.29
CA TYR A 52 -21.82 0.17 -15.08
C TYR A 52 -21.14 1.50 -14.70
N GLY A 53 -21.35 2.54 -15.52
CA GLY A 53 -20.82 3.88 -15.23
C GLY A 53 -19.29 3.98 -15.29
N ILE A 54 -18.62 3.09 -16.05
CA ILE A 54 -17.16 2.98 -16.09
C ILE A 54 -16.49 4.30 -16.47
N ALA A 55 -17.04 5.01 -17.48
CA ALA A 55 -16.45 6.24 -17.98
C ALA A 55 -16.41 7.34 -16.90
N GLU A 56 -17.47 7.46 -16.12
CA GLU A 56 -17.59 8.42 -15.04
C GLU A 56 -16.59 8.11 -13.92
N ARG A 57 -16.57 6.88 -13.45
CA ARG A 57 -15.64 6.44 -12.39
C ARG A 57 -14.18 6.57 -12.80
N VAL A 58 -13.87 6.32 -14.08
CA VAL A 58 -12.52 6.54 -14.62
C VAL A 58 -12.16 8.03 -14.61
N ARG A 59 -13.11 8.91 -14.97
CA ARG A 59 -12.89 10.35 -14.94
C ARG A 59 -12.66 10.87 -13.53
N GLU A 60 -13.48 10.45 -12.57
CA GLU A 60 -13.31 10.79 -11.15
C GLU A 60 -11.95 10.32 -10.63
N MET A 61 -11.59 9.06 -10.90
CA MET A 61 -10.30 8.53 -10.48
C MET A 61 -9.12 9.26 -11.12
N LEU A 62 -9.20 9.66 -12.39
CA LEU A 62 -8.15 10.46 -13.05
C LEU A 62 -7.92 11.78 -12.34
N ALA A 63 -8.99 12.47 -11.94
CA ALA A 63 -8.89 13.71 -11.17
C ALA A 63 -8.23 13.47 -9.79
N GLU A 64 -8.67 12.42 -9.07
CA GLU A 64 -8.07 12.06 -7.78
C GLU A 64 -6.57 11.72 -7.87
N LEU A 65 -6.16 11.10 -8.99
CA LEU A 65 -4.76 10.71 -9.23
C LEU A 65 -3.90 11.86 -9.79
N GLU A 66 -4.51 13.01 -10.09
CA GLU A 66 -3.84 14.12 -10.80
C GLU A 66 -3.26 13.66 -12.15
N LEU A 67 -4.03 12.87 -12.89
CA LEU A 67 -3.68 12.33 -14.21
C LEU A 67 -4.61 12.85 -15.33
N GLU A 68 -5.35 13.92 -15.08
CA GLU A 68 -6.19 14.57 -16.08
C GLU A 68 -5.35 15.03 -17.29
N GLY A 69 -5.92 14.89 -18.48
CA GLY A 69 -5.23 15.17 -19.75
C GLY A 69 -4.25 14.08 -20.22
N LEU A 70 -4.07 13.01 -19.41
CA LEU A 70 -3.20 11.88 -19.75
C LEU A 70 -3.97 10.62 -20.15
N GLU A 71 -5.29 10.69 -20.27
CA GLU A 71 -6.23 9.55 -20.45
C GLU A 71 -5.83 8.64 -21.62
N ARG A 72 -5.37 9.27 -22.71
CA ARG A 72 -5.00 8.59 -23.96
C ARG A 72 -3.54 8.16 -24.03
N ARG A 73 -2.70 8.56 -23.06
CA ARG A 73 -1.30 8.16 -23.02
C ARG A 73 -1.15 6.71 -22.59
N PHE A 74 -0.07 6.10 -23.05
CA PHE A 74 0.34 4.77 -22.62
C PHE A 74 1.32 4.86 -21.45
N PRO A 75 1.45 3.80 -20.61
CA PRO A 75 2.36 3.81 -19.45
C PRO A 75 3.81 4.20 -19.77
N ALA A 76 4.32 3.86 -20.97
CA ALA A 76 5.65 4.23 -21.40
C ALA A 76 5.88 5.75 -21.53
N ALA A 77 4.82 6.52 -21.73
CA ALA A 77 4.87 7.98 -21.86
C ALA A 77 4.67 8.72 -20.53
N LEU A 78 4.59 8.01 -19.40
CA LEU A 78 4.39 8.55 -18.07
C LEU A 78 5.71 8.65 -17.30
N SER A 79 5.81 9.63 -16.38
CA SER A 79 6.87 9.66 -15.37
C SER A 79 6.75 8.49 -14.38
N GLY A 80 7.79 8.23 -13.58
CA GLY A 80 7.76 7.21 -12.53
C GLY A 80 6.60 7.40 -11.56
N GLY A 81 6.43 8.63 -11.06
CA GLY A 81 5.34 8.97 -10.14
C GLY A 81 3.96 8.84 -10.76
N GLN A 82 3.79 9.25 -12.03
CA GLN A 82 2.53 9.07 -12.76
C GLN A 82 2.19 7.60 -12.95
N ARG A 83 3.16 6.75 -13.25
CA ARG A 83 2.95 5.29 -13.31
C ARG A 83 2.54 4.73 -11.96
N GLN A 84 3.17 5.19 -10.87
CA GLN A 84 2.82 4.76 -9.52
C GLN A 84 1.39 5.14 -9.15
N ARG A 85 1.00 6.40 -9.38
CA ARG A 85 -0.37 6.88 -9.16
C ARG A 85 -1.38 6.06 -9.97
N LEU A 86 -1.07 5.78 -11.24
CA LEU A 86 -1.92 4.94 -12.09
C LEU A 86 -2.09 3.52 -11.53
N ALA A 87 -1.02 2.90 -11.02
CA ALA A 87 -1.08 1.56 -10.43
C ALA A 87 -1.94 1.53 -9.15
N LEU A 88 -1.79 2.55 -8.28
CA LEU A 88 -2.63 2.73 -7.10
C LEU A 88 -4.11 2.92 -7.48
N GLY A 89 -4.39 3.83 -8.41
CA GLY A 89 -5.76 4.08 -8.85
C GLY A 89 -6.41 2.87 -9.50
N ARG A 90 -5.68 2.09 -10.30
CA ARG A 90 -6.19 0.84 -10.88
C ARG A 90 -6.56 -0.18 -9.81
N ALA A 91 -5.81 -0.24 -8.71
CA ALA A 91 -6.13 -1.12 -7.60
C ALA A 91 -7.35 -0.62 -6.80
N LEU A 92 -7.42 0.68 -6.53
CA LEU A 92 -8.48 1.30 -5.70
C LEU A 92 -9.82 1.46 -6.41
N ILE A 93 -9.85 1.67 -7.73
CA ILE A 93 -11.08 1.87 -8.50
C ILE A 93 -12.02 0.67 -8.41
N ALA A 94 -11.48 -0.52 -8.13
CA ALA A 94 -12.25 -1.74 -7.91
C ALA A 94 -12.90 -1.82 -6.52
N LYS A 95 -12.70 -0.81 -5.65
CA LYS A 95 -13.14 -0.77 -4.25
C LYS A 95 -12.76 -2.04 -3.51
N PRO A 96 -11.46 -2.30 -3.30
CA PRO A 96 -11.01 -3.53 -2.64
C PRO A 96 -11.31 -3.49 -1.14
N ASP A 97 -11.61 -4.65 -0.56
CA ASP A 97 -11.66 -4.84 0.90
C ASP A 97 -10.23 -4.89 1.48
N VAL A 98 -9.30 -5.49 0.71
CA VAL A 98 -7.89 -5.57 1.07
C VAL A 98 -7.01 -5.17 -0.12
N LEU A 99 -6.11 -4.21 0.11
CA LEU A 99 -5.08 -3.78 -0.82
C LEU A 99 -3.71 -4.23 -0.33
N PHE A 100 -3.07 -5.11 -1.08
CA PHE A 100 -1.69 -5.51 -0.86
C PHE A 100 -0.75 -4.64 -1.68
N MET A 101 0.35 -4.20 -1.09
CA MET A 101 1.40 -3.44 -1.77
C MET A 101 2.76 -4.04 -1.44
N ASP A 102 3.48 -4.44 -2.48
CA ASP A 102 4.79 -5.07 -2.35
C ASP A 102 5.88 -4.09 -2.81
N GLU A 103 6.60 -3.53 -1.85
CA GLU A 103 7.66 -2.52 -2.04
C GLU A 103 7.32 -1.42 -3.06
N PRO A 104 6.14 -0.77 -2.97
CA PRO A 104 5.64 0.08 -4.04
C PRO A 104 6.50 1.31 -4.32
N PHE A 105 7.37 1.73 -3.39
CA PHE A 105 8.18 2.94 -3.53
C PHE A 105 9.69 2.68 -3.65
N SER A 106 10.11 1.41 -3.70
CA SER A 106 11.54 1.04 -3.67
C SER A 106 12.37 1.58 -4.85
N ALA A 107 11.75 1.76 -6.02
CA ALA A 107 12.42 2.23 -7.24
C ALA A 107 12.40 3.77 -7.42
N LEU A 108 11.97 4.53 -6.39
CA LEU A 108 11.81 5.97 -6.48
C LEU A 108 12.94 6.72 -5.76
N ASP A 109 13.28 7.91 -6.27
CA ASP A 109 14.11 8.85 -5.52
C ASP A 109 13.41 9.33 -4.24
N ALA A 110 14.18 9.90 -3.31
CA ALA A 110 13.68 10.25 -1.97
C ALA A 110 12.54 11.27 -2.02
N VAL A 111 12.64 12.31 -2.86
CA VAL A 111 11.64 13.38 -2.94
C VAL A 111 10.32 12.86 -3.50
N LEU A 112 10.38 12.10 -4.60
CA LEU A 112 9.20 11.52 -5.22
C LEU A 112 8.55 10.48 -4.29
N ARG A 113 9.36 9.70 -3.57
CA ARG A 113 8.90 8.73 -2.58
C ARG A 113 8.08 9.41 -1.48
N GLU A 114 8.59 10.48 -0.88
CA GLU A 114 7.88 11.23 0.16
C GLU A 114 6.55 11.80 -0.33
N HIS A 115 6.53 12.38 -1.54
CA HIS A 115 5.31 12.88 -2.16
C HIS A 115 4.27 11.77 -2.36
N LEU A 116 4.69 10.60 -2.84
CA LEU A 116 3.77 9.48 -3.08
C LEU A 116 3.30 8.79 -1.80
N GLN A 117 4.11 8.78 -0.75
CA GLN A 117 3.68 8.32 0.57
C GLN A 117 2.59 9.24 1.15
N HIS A 118 2.79 10.56 1.05
CA HIS A 118 1.77 11.52 1.45
C HIS A 118 0.49 11.36 0.61
N PHE A 119 0.63 11.26 -0.70
CA PHE A 119 -0.47 11.00 -1.62
C PHE A 119 -1.25 9.70 -1.27
N LEU A 120 -0.54 8.62 -0.91
CA LEU A 120 -1.18 7.38 -0.46
C LEU A 120 -2.01 7.58 0.81
N LYS A 121 -1.56 8.41 1.77
CA LYS A 121 -2.36 8.77 2.96
C LYS A 121 -3.66 9.47 2.57
N GLN A 122 -3.62 10.41 1.64
CA GLN A 122 -4.80 11.10 1.14
C GLN A 122 -5.78 10.15 0.43
N LEU A 123 -5.26 9.24 -0.39
CA LEU A 123 -6.09 8.22 -1.04
C LEU A 123 -6.75 7.27 -0.03
N ARG A 124 -6.05 6.91 1.05
CA ARG A 124 -6.60 6.06 2.11
C ARG A 124 -7.79 6.69 2.81
N GLU A 125 -7.78 8.01 3.06
CA GLU A 125 -8.92 8.72 3.63
C GLU A 125 -10.17 8.64 2.74
N ARG A 126 -9.98 8.66 1.42
CA ARG A 126 -11.08 8.63 0.43
C ARG A 126 -11.54 7.21 0.08
N HIS A 127 -10.62 6.25 0.17
CA HIS A 127 -10.85 4.85 -0.19
C HIS A 127 -10.55 3.93 1.01
N PRO A 128 -11.44 3.86 2.01
CA PRO A 128 -11.22 3.05 3.19
C PRO A 128 -11.17 1.56 2.82
N CYS A 129 -10.05 0.92 3.09
CA CYS A 129 -9.83 -0.51 2.94
C CYS A 129 -8.71 -0.97 3.86
N THR A 130 -8.60 -2.26 4.11
CA THR A 130 -7.43 -2.80 4.80
C THR A 130 -6.23 -2.76 3.88
N MET A 131 -5.18 -2.01 4.25
CA MET A 131 -3.94 -1.95 3.47
C MET A 131 -2.85 -2.80 4.14
N VAL A 132 -2.27 -3.72 3.39
CA VAL A 132 -1.12 -4.51 3.80
C VAL A 132 0.07 -4.05 2.97
N PHE A 133 1.02 -3.41 3.63
CA PHE A 133 2.16 -2.77 2.99
C PHE A 133 3.44 -3.51 3.35
N VAL A 134 4.15 -4.04 2.36
CA VAL A 134 5.44 -4.69 2.53
C VAL A 134 6.55 -3.71 2.14
N THR A 135 7.48 -3.48 3.03
CA THR A 135 8.65 -2.62 2.79
C THR A 135 9.84 -3.08 3.61
N HIS A 136 11.04 -2.78 3.14
CA HIS A 136 12.28 -2.88 3.90
C HIS A 136 12.73 -1.53 4.49
N ASP A 137 12.01 -0.45 4.20
CA ASP A 137 12.28 0.90 4.72
C ASP A 137 11.50 1.12 6.02
N ILE A 138 12.21 1.27 7.12
CA ILE A 138 11.62 1.48 8.45
C ILE A 138 10.89 2.82 8.54
N GLY A 139 11.39 3.85 7.86
CA GLY A 139 10.73 5.17 7.79
C GLY A 139 9.36 5.08 7.14
N GLU A 140 9.23 4.32 6.05
CA GLU A 140 7.94 4.04 5.41
C GLU A 140 6.98 3.32 6.36
N ALA A 141 7.46 2.28 7.04
CA ALA A 141 6.64 1.52 7.98
C ALA A 141 6.10 2.41 9.12
N VAL A 142 6.95 3.29 9.67
CA VAL A 142 6.54 4.23 10.73
C VAL A 142 5.61 5.32 10.20
N TYR A 143 5.81 5.80 8.98
CA TYR A 143 5.00 6.87 8.42
C TYR A 143 3.60 6.41 7.99
N LEU A 144 3.49 5.21 7.44
CA LEU A 144 2.26 4.71 6.81
C LEU A 144 1.49 3.70 7.66
N GLY A 145 2.18 2.93 8.49
CA GLY A 145 1.58 1.78 9.17
C GLY A 145 0.86 2.15 10.47
N GLN A 146 -0.39 1.72 10.61
CA GLN A 146 -1.12 1.74 11.88
C GLN A 146 -0.60 0.65 12.84
N HIS A 147 -0.29 -0.50 12.28
CA HIS A 147 0.38 -1.61 12.96
C HIS A 147 1.62 -1.98 12.18
N ILE A 148 2.65 -2.40 12.87
CA ILE A 148 3.91 -2.82 12.27
C ILE A 148 4.18 -4.28 12.65
N MET A 149 4.49 -5.09 11.62
CA MET A 149 4.87 -6.49 11.77
C MET A 149 6.31 -6.66 11.31
N LEU A 150 7.15 -7.22 12.15
CA LEU A 150 8.50 -7.63 11.78
C LEU A 150 8.53 -9.12 11.46
N LEU A 151 9.06 -9.44 10.31
CA LEU A 151 9.29 -10.82 9.88
C LEU A 151 10.77 -11.19 10.08
N GLY A 152 11.01 -12.33 10.68
CA GLY A 152 12.35 -12.87 10.89
C GLY A 152 12.98 -13.46 9.63
N ALA A 153 14.22 -13.96 9.77
CA ALA A 153 14.94 -14.67 8.73
C ALA A 153 14.28 -16.02 8.40
N ARG A 154 14.81 -16.69 7.39
CA ARG A 154 14.29 -18.02 6.96
C ARG A 154 14.65 -19.12 7.95
N PRO A 155 13.69 -20.01 8.35
CA PRO A 155 12.27 -19.97 8.01
C PRO A 155 11.59 -18.75 8.63
N SER A 156 10.85 -17.97 7.81
CA SER A 156 10.29 -16.71 8.24
C SER A 156 9.20 -16.90 9.30
N ARG A 157 9.30 -16.16 10.40
CA ARG A 157 8.32 -16.14 11.48
C ARG A 157 8.00 -14.69 11.83
N VAL A 158 6.83 -14.45 12.38
CA VAL A 158 6.52 -13.15 12.98
C VAL A 158 7.42 -12.98 14.21
N ALA A 159 8.38 -12.07 14.10
CA ALA A 159 9.31 -11.76 15.20
C ALA A 159 8.71 -10.73 16.16
N ALA A 160 7.86 -9.83 15.64
CA ALA A 160 7.17 -8.81 16.42
C ALA A 160 5.94 -8.30 15.70
N PHE A 161 4.91 -7.90 16.44
CA PHE A 161 3.71 -7.23 15.94
C PHE A 161 3.20 -6.26 16.99
N GLY A 162 2.83 -5.04 16.60
CA GLY A 162 2.32 -4.05 17.54
C GLY A 162 1.75 -2.81 16.87
N ALA A 163 1.03 -2.02 17.64
CA ALA A 163 0.53 -0.72 17.21
C ALA A 163 1.69 0.26 17.04
N ASN A 164 1.58 1.14 16.07
CA ASN A 164 2.51 2.24 15.85
C ASN A 164 2.05 3.48 16.62
N PRO A 165 2.73 3.89 17.70
CA PRO A 165 2.32 5.03 18.50
C PRO A 165 2.39 6.36 17.75
N ASN A 166 3.10 6.39 16.62
CA ASN A 166 3.26 7.58 15.77
C ASN A 166 2.23 7.66 14.64
N PHE A 167 1.33 6.68 14.57
CA PHE A 167 0.34 6.64 13.53
C PHE A 167 -0.67 7.79 13.68
N THR A 168 -1.00 8.43 12.57
CA THR A 168 -2.10 9.37 12.46
C THR A 168 -2.87 9.14 11.18
N ASP A 169 -4.19 9.09 11.29
CA ASP A 169 -5.08 9.01 10.13
C ASP A 169 -5.14 10.32 9.35
N ASN A 170 -4.79 11.45 9.96
CA ASN A 170 -4.82 12.74 9.30
C ASN A 170 -3.67 12.86 8.30
N ALA A 171 -4.00 12.86 7.00
CA ALA A 171 -3.02 13.00 5.94
C ALA A 171 -2.27 14.35 5.97
N ASN A 172 -2.89 15.41 6.52
CA ASN A 172 -2.27 16.72 6.59
C ASN A 172 -1.24 16.86 7.73
N VAL A 173 -1.13 15.83 8.59
CA VAL A 173 -0.10 15.80 9.64
C VAL A 173 1.11 15.05 9.14
N ASP A 174 2.20 15.76 8.91
CA ASP A 174 3.50 15.14 8.66
C ASP A 174 4.22 14.93 10.00
N VAL A 175 4.32 13.67 10.39
CA VAL A 175 5.01 13.25 11.62
C VAL A 175 6.52 13.12 11.43
N ARG A 176 7.02 13.19 10.20
CA ARG A 176 8.45 13.12 9.90
C ARG A 176 9.16 14.31 10.53
N GLY A 177 10.38 14.10 10.99
CA GLY A 177 11.15 15.15 11.68
C GLY A 177 10.77 15.37 13.13
N THR A 178 9.75 14.68 13.68
CA THR A 178 9.45 14.75 15.13
C THR A 178 10.32 13.79 15.93
N ASP A 179 10.63 14.15 17.19
CA ASP A 179 11.38 13.27 18.10
C ASP A 179 10.68 11.93 18.29
N ALA A 180 9.34 11.91 18.33
CA ALA A 180 8.54 10.70 18.43
C ALA A 180 8.74 9.78 17.22
N PHE A 181 8.77 10.33 16.00
CA PHE A 181 9.05 9.57 14.79
C PHE A 181 10.43 8.91 14.83
N TYR A 182 11.45 9.67 15.19
CA TYR A 182 12.82 9.15 15.30
C TYR A 182 12.96 8.13 16.43
N ALA A 183 12.24 8.28 17.53
CA ALA A 183 12.26 7.33 18.63
C ALA A 183 11.70 5.96 18.20
N VAL A 184 10.55 5.93 17.51
CA VAL A 184 9.96 4.69 16.96
C VAL A 184 10.88 4.07 15.90
N GLN A 185 11.41 4.87 14.98
CA GLN A 185 12.31 4.41 13.95
C GLN A 185 13.56 3.73 14.55
N ARG A 186 14.17 4.34 15.58
CA ARG A 186 15.33 3.78 16.30
C ARG A 186 14.98 2.46 17.01
N ARG A 187 13.81 2.38 17.66
CA ARG A 187 13.32 1.13 18.28
C ARG A 187 13.20 0.01 17.25
N LEU A 188 12.63 0.29 16.09
CA LEU A 188 12.48 -0.68 15.01
C LEU A 188 13.84 -1.08 14.42
N HIS A 189 14.77 -0.16 14.24
CA HIS A 189 16.14 -0.48 13.81
C HIS A 189 16.81 -1.47 14.76
N ASN A 190 16.72 -1.22 16.07
CA ASN A 190 17.28 -2.12 17.10
C ASN A 190 16.59 -3.49 17.06
N ALA A 191 15.26 -3.52 16.91
CA ALA A 191 14.49 -4.76 16.79
C ALA A 191 14.89 -5.56 15.54
N VAL A 192 15.03 -4.93 14.39
CA VAL A 192 15.52 -5.59 13.16
C VAL A 192 16.93 -6.14 13.34
N ALA A 193 17.82 -5.40 13.99
CA ALA A 193 19.19 -5.86 14.28
C ALA A 193 19.19 -7.09 15.21
N ALA A 194 18.36 -7.09 16.26
CA ALA A 194 18.22 -8.21 17.19
C ALA A 194 17.66 -9.46 16.48
N VAL A 195 16.64 -9.32 15.64
CA VAL A 195 16.07 -10.41 14.82
C VAL A 195 17.11 -11.01 13.88
N ARG A 196 17.93 -10.16 13.24
CA ARG A 196 19.04 -10.61 12.37
C ARG A 196 20.11 -11.36 13.14
N ALA A 197 20.32 -11.01 14.41
CA ALA A 197 21.26 -11.71 15.31
C ALA A 197 20.66 -13.00 15.92
N GLY A 198 19.45 -13.38 15.57
CA GLY A 198 18.75 -14.58 16.06
C GLY A 198 18.21 -14.44 17.48
N GLN A 199 18.05 -13.23 17.98
CA GLN A 199 17.46 -12.96 19.29
C GLN A 199 15.94 -12.98 19.18
N GLU A 200 15.27 -13.63 20.13
CA GLU A 200 13.82 -13.53 20.28
C GLU A 200 13.45 -12.15 20.85
N LEU A 201 12.53 -11.47 20.16
CA LEU A 201 11.99 -10.21 20.63
C LEU A 201 10.71 -10.46 21.41
N HIS A 202 10.72 -10.14 22.68
CA HIS A 202 9.50 -9.94 23.45
C HIS A 202 9.10 -8.45 23.30
N LEU A 203 8.30 -8.12 22.29
CA LEU A 203 7.59 -6.86 22.27
C LEU A 203 6.41 -7.01 23.24
N THR A 204 6.63 -6.67 24.49
CA THR A 204 5.54 -6.44 25.43
C THR A 204 4.74 -5.25 24.93
N ASP A 205 3.43 -5.44 24.73
CA ASP A 205 2.47 -4.37 24.60
C ASP A 205 2.67 -3.39 25.76
N GLY A 206 2.87 -2.11 25.44
CA GLY A 206 2.75 -1.10 26.47
C GLY A 206 3.99 -0.28 26.75
N ALA A 207 4.01 0.88 26.32
CA ALA A 207 4.08 2.18 26.99
C ALA A 207 4.18 3.27 25.91
#